data_53926b067850fa1d473d452c86340cfa
#
_entry.id   53926b067850fa1d473d452c86340cfa
#
_cell.length_a   1.000
_cell.length_b   1.000
_cell.length_c   1.000
_cell.angle_alpha   90.00
_cell.angle_beta   90.00
_cell.angle_gamma   90.00
#
_symmetry.space_group_name_H-M   'P 1'
#
loop_
_entity.id
_entity.type
_entity.pdbx_description
1 polymer ?
#
loop_
_entity_poly.entity_id
_entity_poly.type
_entity_poly.pdbx_seq_one_letter_code
_entity_poly.pdbx_strand_id
1 'polypeptide(L)'
;DQAHAQWKEEDSDFLSLLKLWKAAWQFREGRRWRKNQLRKWCGKNFLNFNRMMEWFNLWEDLSRLVRETLKCRISPLEEETERQASFAMIHRSILAGVPRQFGLWDADNREYRGAGGRSFGIFPGSGLFRRKKRSEWVMGVELVDTTRLWMRRASILEPEWVELVAPHLCESHYSGARWDREQGAVYAVERVVCGGLRIIDNRRVHYGRINPAHAREIMIREGLLGGGFRTKPACIRHLETLREEVRQIELKLRRPD
;
A
#
# COMPACT_ATOMS: atom_id res chain seq x y z
N ASP A 1 -27.42 14.69 -8.62
CA ASP A 1 -26.26 13.83 -8.98
C ASP A 1 -25.64 14.12 -10.34
N GLN A 2 -26.39 14.63 -11.33
CA GLN A 2 -25.81 15.04 -12.62
C GLN A 2 -24.94 16.29 -12.48
N ALA A 3 -25.32 17.26 -11.67
CA ALA A 3 -24.56 18.50 -11.46
C ALA A 3 -23.16 18.27 -10.88
N HIS A 4 -22.96 17.20 -10.11
CA HIS A 4 -21.66 16.85 -9.51
C HIS A 4 -20.84 15.89 -10.37
N ALA A 5 -21.36 15.39 -11.50
CA ALA A 5 -20.68 14.43 -12.37
C ALA A 5 -19.36 14.98 -12.91
N GLN A 6 -19.27 16.30 -13.15
CA GLN A 6 -18.06 16.98 -13.63
C GLN A 6 -16.84 16.86 -12.71
N TRP A 7 -17.04 16.62 -11.41
CA TRP A 7 -15.96 16.44 -10.44
C TRP A 7 -15.74 14.99 -10.05
N LYS A 8 -16.58 14.05 -10.54
CA LYS A 8 -16.45 12.64 -10.17
C LYS A 8 -15.24 12.00 -10.84
N GLU A 9 -14.48 11.29 -10.01
CA GLU A 9 -13.42 10.36 -10.40
C GLU A 9 -13.86 8.93 -10.12
N GLU A 10 -13.65 8.01 -11.08
CA GLU A 10 -14.07 6.62 -10.92
C GLU A 10 -13.18 5.84 -9.94
N ASP A 11 -11.93 6.27 -9.77
CA ASP A 11 -10.92 5.57 -8.98
C ASP A 11 -10.76 6.15 -7.57
N SER A 12 -11.32 7.35 -7.30
CA SER A 12 -11.14 8.00 -6.00
C SER A 12 -12.18 9.09 -5.71
N ASP A 13 -12.91 8.89 -4.62
CA ASP A 13 -13.78 9.94 -4.09
C ASP A 13 -12.96 11.11 -3.50
N PHE A 14 -11.71 10.85 -3.07
CA PHE A 14 -10.82 11.90 -2.56
C PHE A 14 -10.39 12.86 -3.66
N LEU A 15 -10.05 12.32 -4.83
CA LEU A 15 -9.74 13.14 -6.00
C LEU A 15 -10.98 13.90 -6.51
N SER A 16 -12.16 13.31 -6.40
CA SER A 16 -13.41 14.00 -6.69
C SER A 16 -13.59 15.24 -5.80
N LEU A 17 -13.30 15.10 -4.49
CA LEU A 17 -13.31 16.21 -3.55
C LEU A 17 -12.22 17.24 -3.85
N LEU A 18 -11.03 16.81 -4.23
CA LEU A 18 -9.94 17.70 -4.63
C LEU A 18 -10.28 18.51 -5.89
N LYS A 19 -10.93 17.90 -6.89
CA LYS A 19 -11.43 18.63 -8.07
C LYS A 19 -12.45 19.68 -7.69
N LEU A 20 -13.39 19.34 -6.81
CA LEU A 20 -14.37 20.28 -6.29
C LEU A 20 -13.70 21.45 -5.55
N TRP A 21 -12.70 21.14 -4.71
CA TRP A 21 -11.91 22.14 -4.00
C TRP A 21 -11.20 23.09 -4.97
N LYS A 22 -10.48 22.55 -5.96
CA LYS A 22 -9.79 23.35 -6.99
C LYS A 22 -10.77 24.24 -7.76
N ALA A 23 -11.96 23.75 -8.12
CA ALA A 23 -12.99 24.54 -8.77
C ALA A 23 -13.53 25.69 -7.89
N ALA A 24 -13.59 25.48 -6.57
CA ALA A 24 -14.00 26.54 -5.64
C ALA A 24 -12.87 27.53 -5.32
N TRP A 25 -11.61 27.13 -5.49
CA TRP A 25 -10.45 27.96 -5.17
C TRP A 25 -10.36 29.24 -5.98
N GLN A 26 -10.91 29.29 -7.19
CA GLN A 26 -11.01 30.49 -8.04
C GLN A 26 -11.71 31.69 -7.36
N PHE A 27 -12.53 31.44 -6.33
CA PHE A 27 -13.21 32.49 -5.57
C PHE A 27 -12.40 33.02 -4.40
N ARG A 28 -11.14 32.58 -4.26
CA ARG A 28 -10.19 33.10 -3.28
C ARG A 28 -9.34 34.22 -3.89
N GLU A 29 -9.22 35.32 -3.17
CA GLU A 29 -8.37 36.46 -3.53
C GLU A 29 -7.41 36.75 -2.36
N GLY A 30 -6.15 36.33 -2.50
CA GLY A 30 -5.19 36.37 -1.41
C GLY A 30 -5.69 35.57 -0.19
N ARG A 31 -5.96 36.26 0.94
CA ARG A 31 -6.51 35.65 2.16
C ARG A 31 -8.03 35.78 2.30
N ARG A 32 -8.71 36.38 1.32
CA ARG A 32 -10.16 36.61 1.40
C ARG A 32 -10.93 35.76 0.41
N TRP A 33 -12.17 35.43 0.77
CA TRP A 33 -13.10 34.72 -0.09
C TRP A 33 -14.14 35.68 -0.68
N ARG A 34 -14.35 35.62 -1.98
CA ARG A 34 -15.42 36.38 -2.67
C ARG A 34 -16.77 35.73 -2.38
N LYS A 35 -17.25 35.87 -1.12
CA LYS A 35 -18.39 35.15 -0.57
C LYS A 35 -19.67 35.21 -1.42
N ASN A 36 -19.97 36.35 -1.99
CA ASN A 36 -21.18 36.50 -2.84
C ASN A 36 -21.09 35.70 -4.13
N GLN A 37 -19.94 35.71 -4.78
CA GLN A 37 -19.70 34.93 -6.01
C GLN A 37 -19.70 33.43 -5.69
N LEU A 38 -19.00 33.03 -4.62
CA LEU A 38 -18.98 31.65 -4.16
C LEU A 38 -20.40 31.16 -3.81
N ARG A 39 -21.22 31.98 -3.13
CA ARG A 39 -22.62 31.62 -2.82
C ARG A 39 -23.47 31.37 -4.08
N LYS A 40 -23.33 32.24 -5.07
CA LYS A 40 -24.01 32.08 -6.37
C LYS A 40 -23.55 30.80 -7.10
N TRP A 41 -22.26 30.55 -7.09
CA TRP A 41 -21.67 29.35 -7.68
C TRP A 41 -22.12 28.07 -6.94
N CYS A 42 -22.14 28.08 -5.62
CA CYS A 42 -22.67 26.97 -4.83
C CYS A 42 -24.14 26.69 -5.18
N GLY A 43 -24.97 27.71 -5.25
CA GLY A 43 -26.38 27.55 -5.64
C GLY A 43 -26.56 26.92 -7.01
N LYS A 44 -25.80 27.38 -8.03
CA LYS A 44 -25.82 26.81 -9.38
C LYS A 44 -25.40 25.33 -9.43
N ASN A 45 -24.52 24.91 -8.52
CA ASN A 45 -23.98 23.56 -8.49
C ASN A 45 -24.61 22.67 -7.39
N PHE A 46 -25.71 23.10 -6.79
CA PHE A 46 -26.40 22.37 -5.71
C PHE A 46 -25.48 22.05 -4.53
N LEU A 47 -24.56 22.96 -4.21
CA LEU A 47 -23.64 22.86 -3.08
C LEU A 47 -24.12 23.71 -1.92
N ASN A 48 -23.93 23.22 -0.70
CA ASN A 48 -24.23 24.00 0.49
C ASN A 48 -23.09 24.99 0.78
N PHE A 49 -23.40 26.30 0.67
CA PHE A 49 -22.43 27.37 0.87
C PHE A 49 -21.81 27.35 2.28
N ASN A 50 -22.60 27.10 3.33
CA ASN A 50 -22.10 27.08 4.69
C ASN A 50 -21.10 25.93 4.90
N ARG A 51 -21.40 24.74 4.37
CA ARG A 51 -20.47 23.59 4.39
C ARG A 51 -19.17 23.88 3.64
N MET A 52 -19.25 24.59 2.51
CA MET A 52 -18.03 25.00 1.78
C MET A 52 -17.21 25.99 2.61
N MET A 53 -17.84 26.95 3.29
CA MET A 53 -17.14 27.89 4.16
C MET A 53 -16.52 27.21 5.38
N GLU A 54 -17.23 26.26 6.02
CA GLU A 54 -16.70 25.44 7.10
C GLU A 54 -15.44 24.68 6.65
N TRP A 55 -15.47 24.10 5.45
CA TRP A 55 -14.32 23.37 4.88
C TRP A 55 -13.13 24.30 4.65
N PHE A 56 -13.34 25.50 4.12
CA PHE A 56 -12.27 26.49 3.93
C PHE A 56 -11.69 26.98 5.25
N ASN A 57 -12.53 27.25 6.25
CA ASN A 57 -12.06 27.66 7.57
C ASN A 57 -11.22 26.57 8.22
N LEU A 58 -11.68 25.31 8.16
CA LEU A 58 -10.94 24.16 8.67
C LEU A 58 -9.56 24.03 7.98
N TRP A 59 -9.51 24.23 6.66
CA TRP A 59 -8.24 24.20 5.93
C TRP A 59 -7.29 25.34 6.40
N GLU A 60 -7.80 26.53 6.62
CA GLU A 60 -6.99 27.65 7.12
C GLU A 60 -6.45 27.38 8.53
N ASP A 61 -7.27 26.84 9.40
CA ASP A 61 -6.88 26.48 10.76
C ASP A 61 -5.84 25.36 10.77
N LEU A 62 -6.05 24.29 10.00
CA LEU A 62 -5.08 23.20 9.85
C LEU A 62 -3.76 23.70 9.22
N SER A 63 -3.85 24.55 8.21
CA SER A 63 -2.68 25.13 7.56
C SER A 63 -1.86 26.00 8.52
N ARG A 64 -2.52 26.75 9.40
CA ARG A 64 -1.87 27.52 10.45
C ARG A 64 -1.17 26.61 11.44
N LEU A 65 -1.90 25.59 11.95
CA LEU A 65 -1.36 24.61 12.89
C LEU A 65 -0.12 23.90 12.36
N VAL A 66 -0.14 23.45 11.11
CA VAL A 66 0.99 22.78 10.45
C VAL A 66 2.21 23.69 10.37
N ARG A 67 2.02 24.97 10.01
CA ARG A 67 3.12 25.95 9.96
C ARG A 67 3.71 26.25 11.34
N GLU A 68 2.86 26.41 12.34
CA GLU A 68 3.27 26.79 13.70
C GLU A 68 3.90 25.61 14.46
N THR A 69 3.29 24.41 14.36
CA THR A 69 3.70 23.23 15.13
C THR A 69 4.80 22.43 14.41
N LEU A 70 4.59 22.13 13.13
CA LEU A 70 5.50 21.28 12.36
C LEU A 70 6.57 22.09 11.62
N LYS A 71 6.46 23.43 11.62
CA LYS A 71 7.35 24.35 10.88
C LYS A 71 7.51 23.97 9.40
N CYS A 72 6.53 23.28 8.85
CA CYS A 72 6.51 22.86 7.45
C CYS A 72 5.98 23.98 6.56
N ARG A 73 6.64 24.20 5.42
CA ARG A 73 6.13 25.10 4.39
C ARG A 73 4.98 24.37 3.64
N ILE A 74 3.80 25.00 3.63
CA ILE A 74 2.68 24.54 2.80
C ILE A 74 2.78 25.32 1.49
N SER A 75 2.95 24.62 0.38
CA SER A 75 2.94 25.22 -0.96
C SER A 75 1.54 25.74 -1.28
N PRO A 76 1.41 26.95 -1.86
CA PRO A 76 0.14 27.42 -2.38
C PRO A 76 -0.38 26.50 -3.48
N LEU A 77 -1.71 26.38 -3.58
CA LEU A 77 -2.35 25.56 -4.62
C LEU A 77 -2.01 26.04 -6.05
N GLU A 78 -1.69 27.31 -6.18
CA GLU A 78 -1.35 27.98 -7.44
C GLU A 78 0.06 27.60 -7.96
N GLU A 79 0.98 27.22 -7.07
CA GLU A 79 2.32 26.73 -7.43
C GLU A 79 2.31 25.21 -7.78
N GLU A 80 1.22 24.51 -7.52
CA GLU A 80 1.07 23.06 -7.78
C GLU A 80 0.77 22.71 -9.24
N THR A 81 0.61 23.66 -10.14
CA THR A 81 0.38 23.38 -11.58
C THR A 81 1.52 22.62 -12.23
N GLU A 82 2.72 22.61 -11.64
CA GLU A 82 3.89 21.85 -12.13
C GLU A 82 4.21 20.58 -11.34
N ARG A 83 3.67 20.43 -10.12
CA ARG A 83 3.85 19.24 -9.28
C ARG A 83 2.50 18.65 -8.88
N GLN A 84 1.86 17.96 -9.78
CA GLN A 84 0.71 17.15 -9.39
C GLN A 84 1.19 16.11 -8.37
N ALA A 85 0.73 16.25 -7.12
CA ALA A 85 0.92 15.19 -6.15
C ALA A 85 0.40 13.90 -6.76
N SER A 86 1.24 12.88 -6.85
CA SER A 86 0.85 11.63 -7.49
C SER A 86 -0.34 11.01 -6.75
N PHE A 87 -1.17 10.27 -7.45
CA PHE A 87 -2.25 9.49 -6.87
C PHE A 87 -1.79 8.74 -5.61
N ALA A 88 -0.65 8.06 -5.71
CA ALA A 88 -0.06 7.31 -4.61
C ALA A 88 0.25 8.18 -3.37
N MET A 89 0.80 9.38 -3.55
CA MET A 89 1.15 10.26 -2.41
C MET A 89 -0.07 10.70 -1.63
N ILE A 90 -1.15 11.10 -2.33
CA ILE A 90 -2.40 11.53 -1.71
C ILE A 90 -3.01 10.36 -0.92
N HIS A 91 -3.15 9.20 -1.56
CA HIS A 91 -3.85 8.07 -0.95
C HIS A 91 -3.04 7.44 0.18
N ARG A 92 -1.71 7.37 0.07
CA ARG A 92 -0.83 6.93 1.16
C ARG A 92 -0.90 7.85 2.37
N SER A 93 -0.99 9.16 2.16
CA SER A 93 -1.15 10.12 3.26
C SER A 93 -2.49 9.94 3.98
N ILE A 94 -3.58 9.69 3.23
CA ILE A 94 -4.89 9.39 3.82
C ILE A 94 -4.85 8.06 4.55
N LEU A 95 -4.28 7.02 3.93
CA LEU A 95 -4.17 5.69 4.51
C LEU A 95 -3.38 5.69 5.83
N ALA A 96 -2.33 6.51 5.93
CA ALA A 96 -1.57 6.68 7.17
C ALA A 96 -2.44 7.17 8.35
N GLY A 97 -3.49 7.94 8.07
CA GLY A 97 -4.47 8.38 9.07
C GLY A 97 -5.51 7.32 9.43
N VAL A 98 -5.76 6.36 8.56
CA VAL A 98 -6.78 5.29 8.72
C VAL A 98 -6.27 3.92 8.29
N PRO A 99 -5.17 3.42 8.85
CA PRO A 99 -4.41 2.29 8.30
C PRO A 99 -5.13 0.94 8.36
N ARG A 100 -6.30 0.87 9.00
CA ARG A 100 -7.14 -0.33 9.08
C ARG A 100 -8.40 -0.26 8.22
N GLN A 101 -8.62 0.85 7.51
CA GLN A 101 -9.82 1.04 6.70
C GLN A 101 -9.58 0.69 5.24
N PHE A 102 -9.33 -0.59 4.98
CA PHE A 102 -9.16 -1.14 3.65
C PHE A 102 -9.83 -2.52 3.56
N GLY A 103 -9.98 -3.02 2.34
CA GLY A 103 -10.57 -4.34 2.10
C GLY A 103 -10.21 -4.93 0.75
N LEU A 104 -10.29 -6.25 0.71
CA LEU A 104 -10.10 -7.12 -0.44
C LEU A 104 -11.45 -7.56 -0.97
N TRP A 105 -11.63 -7.51 -2.29
CA TRP A 105 -12.87 -7.98 -2.93
C TRP A 105 -13.04 -9.49 -2.76
N ASP A 106 -14.18 -9.88 -2.24
CA ASP A 106 -14.62 -11.26 -2.14
C ASP A 106 -15.68 -11.50 -3.22
N ALA A 107 -15.31 -12.27 -4.23
CA ALA A 107 -16.16 -12.53 -5.39
C ALA A 107 -17.36 -13.42 -5.04
N ASP A 108 -17.21 -14.34 -4.08
CA ASP A 108 -18.24 -15.31 -3.68
C ASP A 108 -19.38 -14.58 -2.96
N ASN A 109 -19.05 -13.68 -2.04
CA ASN A 109 -20.00 -12.91 -1.26
C ASN A 109 -20.40 -11.58 -1.94
N ARG A 110 -19.71 -11.15 -2.99
CA ARG A 110 -19.90 -9.87 -3.68
C ARG A 110 -19.78 -8.66 -2.74
N GLU A 111 -18.86 -8.73 -1.81
CA GLU A 111 -18.56 -7.71 -0.81
C GLU A 111 -17.05 -7.56 -0.65
N TYR A 112 -16.62 -6.49 0.01
CA TYR A 112 -15.24 -6.34 0.42
C TYR A 112 -15.06 -6.91 1.81
N ARG A 113 -14.09 -7.82 1.98
CA ARG A 113 -13.64 -8.28 3.29
C ARG A 113 -12.61 -7.28 3.82
N GLY A 114 -12.95 -6.59 4.90
CA GLY A 114 -12.11 -5.59 5.53
C GLY A 114 -11.12 -6.17 6.52
N ALA A 115 -10.13 -5.37 6.89
CA ALA A 115 -9.21 -5.67 7.98
C ALA A 115 -10.01 -5.88 9.29
N GLY A 116 -9.73 -7.00 9.98
CA GLY A 116 -10.48 -7.40 11.18
C GLY A 116 -11.77 -8.19 10.89
N GLY A 117 -11.97 -8.68 9.67
CA GLY A 117 -13.01 -9.65 9.31
C GLY A 117 -14.40 -9.05 9.05
N ARG A 118 -14.55 -7.73 9.02
CA ARG A 118 -15.83 -7.09 8.69
C ARG A 118 -16.03 -7.02 7.19
N SER A 119 -17.18 -7.46 6.69
CA SER A 119 -17.56 -7.29 5.29
C SER A 119 -18.31 -5.98 5.08
N PHE A 120 -18.06 -5.32 3.95
CA PHE A 120 -18.72 -4.06 3.61
C PHE A 120 -18.92 -3.92 2.09
N GLY A 121 -19.89 -3.07 1.72
CA GLY A 121 -20.09 -2.64 0.34
C GLY A 121 -19.54 -1.23 0.09
N ILE A 122 -19.28 -0.89 -1.17
CA ILE A 122 -19.02 0.51 -1.56
C ILE A 122 -20.35 1.26 -1.63
N PHE A 123 -20.41 2.43 -1.00
CA PHE A 123 -21.62 3.26 -0.98
C PHE A 123 -22.03 3.67 -2.41
N PRO A 124 -23.33 3.59 -2.76
CA PRO A 124 -23.81 3.87 -4.13
C PRO A 124 -23.49 5.27 -4.67
N GLY A 125 -23.24 6.24 -3.78
CA GLY A 125 -22.81 7.59 -4.13
C GLY A 125 -21.35 7.74 -4.52
N SER A 126 -20.51 6.74 -4.22
CA SER A 126 -19.09 6.72 -4.59
C SER A 126 -18.87 6.59 -6.09
N GLY A 127 -17.79 7.17 -6.59
CA GLY A 127 -17.31 6.95 -7.96
C GLY A 127 -17.01 5.48 -8.23
N LEU A 128 -16.43 4.79 -7.25
CA LEU A 128 -16.07 3.37 -7.35
C LEU A 128 -17.26 2.44 -7.53
N PHE A 129 -18.44 2.82 -7.04
CA PHE A 129 -19.66 2.02 -7.19
C PHE A 129 -20.08 1.85 -8.65
N ARG A 130 -19.86 2.88 -9.46
CA ARG A 130 -20.24 2.92 -10.89
C ARG A 130 -19.17 2.34 -11.82
N ARG A 131 -18.02 1.97 -11.28
CA ARG A 131 -16.91 1.45 -12.05
C ARG A 131 -17.28 0.15 -12.75
N LYS A 132 -16.99 0.03 -14.04
CA LYS A 132 -17.28 -1.17 -14.85
C LYS A 132 -16.58 -2.42 -14.32
N LYS A 133 -15.32 -2.26 -13.88
CA LYS A 133 -14.53 -3.35 -13.28
C LYS A 133 -14.31 -3.04 -11.80
N ARG A 134 -14.73 -3.93 -10.92
CA ARG A 134 -14.45 -3.84 -9.48
C ARG A 134 -12.95 -3.83 -9.22
N SER A 135 -12.51 -2.96 -8.32
CA SER A 135 -11.13 -3.00 -7.84
C SER A 135 -10.96 -4.18 -6.88
N GLU A 136 -9.84 -4.86 -6.97
CA GLU A 136 -9.52 -5.94 -6.04
C GLU A 136 -9.34 -5.39 -4.62
N TRP A 137 -8.64 -4.27 -4.49
CA TRP A 137 -8.37 -3.63 -3.22
C TRP A 137 -8.97 -2.22 -3.18
N VAL A 138 -9.51 -1.88 -2.03
CA VAL A 138 -10.06 -0.53 -1.78
C VAL A 138 -9.67 -0.04 -0.39
N MET A 139 -9.63 1.28 -0.25
CA MET A 139 -9.50 1.96 1.03
C MET A 139 -10.59 3.03 1.16
N GLY A 140 -10.88 3.45 2.38
CA GLY A 140 -11.81 4.54 2.64
C GLY A 140 -11.63 5.13 4.04
N VAL A 141 -12.38 6.17 4.36
CA VAL A 141 -12.24 6.86 5.65
C VAL A 141 -13.45 6.72 6.55
N GLU A 142 -14.57 6.23 6.04
CA GLU A 142 -15.81 6.18 6.79
C GLU A 142 -16.56 4.88 6.52
N LEU A 143 -16.82 4.12 7.58
CA LEU A 143 -17.71 2.96 7.56
C LEU A 143 -19.01 3.33 8.27
N VAL A 144 -20.12 3.26 7.54
CA VAL A 144 -21.45 3.61 8.05
C VAL A 144 -22.31 2.36 8.06
N ASP A 145 -22.81 2.02 9.23
CA ASP A 145 -23.75 0.92 9.42
C ASP A 145 -25.19 1.43 9.25
N THR A 146 -25.93 0.79 8.34
CA THR A 146 -27.35 1.04 8.12
C THR A 146 -28.07 -0.31 8.00
N THR A 147 -28.59 -0.66 6.82
CA THR A 147 -29.07 -2.01 6.51
C THR A 147 -27.94 -3.00 6.33
N ARG A 148 -26.75 -2.49 5.98
CA ARG A 148 -25.47 -3.19 5.94
C ARG A 148 -24.34 -2.15 6.11
N LEU A 149 -23.12 -2.64 6.28
CA LEU A 149 -21.94 -1.79 6.42
C LEU A 149 -21.52 -1.24 5.04
N TRP A 150 -21.40 0.08 4.94
CA TRP A 150 -21.01 0.79 3.74
C TRP A 150 -19.74 1.58 3.94
N MET A 151 -18.80 1.43 3.02
CA MET A 151 -17.65 2.31 2.95
C MET A 151 -17.98 3.54 2.12
N ARG A 152 -17.86 4.70 2.75
CA ARG A 152 -18.00 6.01 2.11
C ARG A 152 -16.64 6.63 1.89
N ARG A 153 -16.53 7.50 0.86
CA ARG A 153 -15.28 8.14 0.47
C ARG A 153 -14.16 7.12 0.29
N ALA A 154 -14.36 6.31 -0.72
CA ALA A 154 -13.49 5.22 -1.06
C ALA A 154 -12.53 5.55 -2.21
N SER A 155 -11.45 4.83 -2.30
CA SER A 155 -10.51 4.83 -3.41
C SER A 155 -10.01 3.42 -3.68
N ILE A 156 -9.48 3.18 -4.87
CA ILE A 156 -8.66 2.02 -5.14
C ILE A 156 -7.41 2.06 -4.28
N LEU A 157 -6.87 0.89 -3.96
CA LEU A 157 -5.71 0.73 -3.11
C LEU A 157 -4.71 -0.22 -3.77
N GLU A 158 -3.44 0.12 -3.71
CA GLU A 158 -2.34 -0.82 -3.92
C GLU A 158 -1.94 -1.40 -2.56
N PRO A 159 -2.06 -2.72 -2.36
CA PRO A 159 -1.92 -3.32 -1.02
C PRO A 159 -0.55 -3.08 -0.38
N GLU A 160 0.51 -2.89 -1.18
CA GLU A 160 1.86 -2.58 -0.70
C GLU A 160 1.92 -1.26 0.09
N TRP A 161 0.98 -0.33 -0.17
CA TRP A 161 0.94 0.92 0.59
C TRP A 161 0.60 0.70 2.06
N VAL A 162 -0.15 -0.36 2.39
CA VAL A 162 -0.49 -0.68 3.78
C VAL A 162 0.78 -1.00 4.57
N GLU A 163 1.65 -1.85 4.02
CA GLU A 163 2.93 -2.16 4.63
C GLU A 163 3.82 -0.91 4.78
N LEU A 164 3.84 -0.07 3.74
CA LEU A 164 4.67 1.13 3.70
C LEU A 164 4.28 2.16 4.76
N VAL A 165 2.97 2.36 5.00
CA VAL A 165 2.49 3.40 5.93
C VAL A 165 2.26 2.87 7.34
N ALA A 166 2.02 1.58 7.49
CA ALA A 166 1.71 0.95 8.78
C ALA A 166 2.42 -0.40 8.96
N PRO A 167 3.75 -0.48 8.86
CA PRO A 167 4.49 -1.74 8.98
C PRO A 167 4.26 -2.40 10.34
N HIS A 168 4.00 -1.63 11.38
CA HIS A 168 3.71 -2.10 12.74
C HIS A 168 2.39 -2.86 12.90
N LEU A 169 1.51 -2.81 11.88
CA LEU A 169 0.26 -3.57 11.83
C LEU A 169 0.36 -4.81 10.94
N CYS A 170 1.52 -5.03 10.33
CA CYS A 170 1.77 -6.10 9.39
C CYS A 170 2.60 -7.21 10.03
N GLU A 171 2.28 -8.45 9.67
CA GLU A 171 3.02 -9.64 10.08
C GLU A 171 3.64 -10.30 8.85
N SER A 172 4.97 -10.49 8.87
CA SER A 172 5.70 -11.15 7.80
C SER A 172 5.93 -12.61 8.13
N HIS A 173 5.56 -13.49 7.20
CA HIS A 173 5.78 -14.93 7.28
C HIS A 173 6.72 -15.36 6.16
N TYR A 174 7.71 -16.18 6.49
CA TYR A 174 8.74 -16.64 5.56
C TYR A 174 8.63 -18.14 5.35
N SER A 175 8.71 -18.60 4.11
CA SER A 175 8.64 -20.02 3.76
C SER A 175 9.56 -20.35 2.59
N GLY A 176 9.85 -21.64 2.40
CA GLY A 176 10.62 -22.13 1.25
C GLY A 176 12.02 -21.54 1.14
N ALA A 177 12.69 -21.29 2.27
CA ALA A 177 14.08 -20.83 2.26
C ALA A 177 14.97 -21.89 1.59
N ARG A 178 15.72 -21.47 0.54
CA ARG A 178 16.60 -22.35 -0.26
C ARG A 178 17.78 -21.58 -0.81
N TRP A 179 18.83 -22.33 -1.12
CA TRP A 179 20.01 -21.80 -1.77
C TRP A 179 19.72 -21.44 -3.24
N ASP A 180 20.07 -20.23 -3.62
CA ASP A 180 20.05 -19.81 -5.01
C ASP A 180 21.47 -19.82 -5.55
N ARG A 181 21.72 -20.73 -6.48
CA ARG A 181 23.06 -20.94 -7.08
C ARG A 181 23.51 -19.75 -7.93
N GLU A 182 22.58 -19.06 -8.58
CA GLU A 182 22.90 -17.94 -9.47
C GLU A 182 23.28 -16.70 -8.69
N GLN A 183 22.53 -16.44 -7.61
CA GLN A 183 22.73 -15.27 -6.74
C GLN A 183 23.77 -15.54 -5.64
N GLY A 184 24.15 -16.80 -5.38
CA GLY A 184 25.07 -17.16 -4.33
C GLY A 184 24.56 -16.80 -2.92
N ALA A 185 23.24 -16.89 -2.70
CA ALA A 185 22.60 -16.50 -1.45
C ALA A 185 21.35 -17.34 -1.19
N VAL A 186 20.90 -17.33 0.07
CA VAL A 186 19.65 -17.99 0.46
C VAL A 186 18.49 -17.02 0.30
N TYR A 187 17.46 -17.45 -0.43
CA TYR A 187 16.22 -16.71 -0.63
C TYR A 187 15.05 -17.49 -0.03
N ALA A 188 14.06 -16.74 0.44
CA ALA A 188 12.78 -17.25 0.91
C ALA A 188 11.63 -16.50 0.22
N VAL A 189 10.45 -17.07 0.33
CA VAL A 189 9.19 -16.41 -0.07
C VAL A 189 8.59 -15.76 1.17
N GLU A 190 8.37 -14.47 1.08
CA GLU A 190 7.70 -13.68 2.10
C GLU A 190 6.23 -13.48 1.75
N ARG A 191 5.40 -13.64 2.76
CA ARG A 191 3.98 -13.28 2.77
C ARG A 191 3.76 -12.27 3.88
N VAL A 192 3.08 -11.16 3.55
CA VAL A 192 2.73 -10.13 4.52
C VAL A 192 1.23 -10.13 4.74
N VAL A 193 0.83 -10.17 6.00
CA VAL A 193 -0.58 -10.17 6.43
C VAL A 193 -0.84 -8.92 7.27
N CYS A 194 -1.93 -8.22 7.01
CA CYS A 194 -2.39 -7.11 7.82
C CYS A 194 -3.89 -7.24 8.09
N GLY A 195 -4.28 -7.25 9.38
CA GLY A 195 -5.67 -7.39 9.79
C GLY A 195 -6.37 -8.65 9.27
N GLY A 196 -5.63 -9.75 9.06
CA GLY A 196 -6.12 -11.01 8.52
C GLY A 196 -6.20 -11.07 6.99
N LEU A 197 -5.81 -10.01 6.28
CA LEU A 197 -5.74 -9.97 4.83
C LEU A 197 -4.31 -10.13 4.35
N ARG A 198 -4.09 -10.92 3.31
CA ARG A 198 -2.77 -11.08 2.68
C ARG A 198 -2.56 -9.92 1.73
N ILE A 199 -1.77 -8.95 2.16
CA ILE A 199 -1.47 -7.75 1.37
C ILE A 199 -0.32 -7.97 0.39
N ILE A 200 0.59 -8.89 0.70
CA ILE A 200 1.66 -9.34 -0.19
C ILE A 200 1.70 -10.86 -0.14
N ASP A 201 1.76 -11.47 -1.31
CA ASP A 201 1.92 -12.91 -1.47
C ASP A 201 3.07 -13.17 -2.44
N ASN A 202 3.97 -14.10 -2.10
CA ASN A 202 5.08 -14.52 -2.96
C ASN A 202 6.19 -13.48 -3.23
N ARG A 203 6.47 -12.57 -2.31
CA ARG A 203 7.64 -11.68 -2.43
C ARG A 203 8.94 -12.46 -2.15
N ARG A 204 9.83 -12.50 -3.12
CA ARG A 204 11.15 -13.11 -2.94
C ARG A 204 12.06 -12.18 -2.16
N VAL A 205 12.64 -12.68 -1.05
CA VAL A 205 13.49 -11.90 -0.16
C VAL A 205 14.80 -12.60 0.16
N HIS A 206 15.85 -11.82 0.42
CA HIS A 206 17.15 -12.33 0.85
C HIS A 206 17.09 -12.78 2.30
N TYR A 207 16.98 -14.10 2.50
CA TYR A 207 16.71 -14.71 3.80
C TYR A 207 17.85 -14.56 4.82
N GLY A 208 19.08 -14.40 4.34
CA GLY A 208 20.24 -14.16 5.20
C GLY A 208 20.18 -12.88 6.04
N ARG A 209 19.34 -11.90 5.64
CA ARG A 209 19.10 -10.68 6.43
C ARG A 209 18.04 -10.88 7.51
N ILE A 210 17.20 -11.90 7.36
CA ILE A 210 16.04 -12.17 8.21
C ILE A 210 16.43 -13.17 9.30
N ASN A 211 17.00 -14.31 8.90
CA ASN A 211 17.49 -15.35 9.80
C ASN A 211 18.88 -15.83 9.36
N PRO A 212 19.94 -15.15 9.81
CA PRO A 212 21.31 -15.48 9.41
C PRO A 212 21.75 -16.90 9.80
N ALA A 213 21.31 -17.40 10.96
CA ALA A 213 21.66 -18.71 11.45
C ALA A 213 21.13 -19.83 10.55
N HIS A 214 19.82 -19.82 10.29
CA HIS A 214 19.17 -20.80 9.41
C HIS A 214 19.65 -20.66 7.95
N ALA A 215 19.87 -19.43 7.47
CA ALA A 215 20.42 -19.21 6.13
C ALA A 215 21.83 -19.79 5.99
N ARG A 216 22.67 -19.72 7.05
CA ARG A 216 23.98 -20.33 7.07
C ARG A 216 23.90 -21.86 6.97
N GLU A 217 22.99 -22.50 7.69
CA GLU A 217 22.77 -23.95 7.61
C GLU A 217 22.39 -24.39 6.19
N ILE A 218 21.45 -23.69 5.58
CA ILE A 218 21.02 -23.95 4.19
C ILE A 218 22.19 -23.74 3.22
N MET A 219 22.96 -22.65 3.37
CA MET A 219 24.14 -22.39 2.55
C MET A 219 25.19 -23.53 2.67
N ILE A 220 25.43 -24.03 3.87
CA ILE A 220 26.38 -25.15 4.08
C ILE A 220 25.83 -26.41 3.42
N ARG A 221 24.58 -26.78 3.69
CA ARG A 221 23.97 -28.02 3.21
C ARG A 221 23.79 -28.01 1.68
N GLU A 222 23.19 -26.98 1.12
CA GLU A 222 22.81 -26.95 -0.28
C GLU A 222 23.90 -26.30 -1.16
N GLY A 223 24.55 -25.26 -0.65
CA GLY A 223 25.63 -24.57 -1.36
C GLY A 223 26.97 -25.35 -1.30
N LEU A 224 27.53 -25.54 -0.11
CA LEU A 224 28.85 -26.17 0.04
C LEU A 224 28.79 -27.68 -0.18
N LEU A 225 27.92 -28.38 0.53
CA LEU A 225 27.81 -29.83 0.44
C LEU A 225 27.10 -30.28 -0.83
N GLY A 226 26.12 -29.56 -1.32
CA GLY A 226 25.38 -29.85 -2.55
C GLY A 226 26.10 -29.43 -3.83
N GLY A 227 27.30 -28.83 -3.77
CA GLY A 227 28.02 -28.36 -4.95
C GLY A 227 27.35 -27.18 -5.68
N GLY A 228 26.53 -26.41 -4.97
CA GLY A 228 25.70 -25.33 -5.51
C GLY A 228 26.42 -24.01 -5.77
N PHE A 229 27.74 -23.91 -5.62
CA PHE A 229 28.48 -22.69 -5.92
C PHE A 229 28.94 -22.63 -7.37
N ARG A 230 28.74 -21.49 -8.01
CA ARG A 230 29.23 -21.20 -9.39
C ARG A 230 30.74 -20.98 -9.43
N THR A 231 31.25 -20.28 -8.42
CA THR A 231 32.68 -20.03 -8.25
C THR A 231 33.25 -21.12 -7.36
N LYS A 232 34.47 -21.56 -7.66
CA LYS A 232 35.20 -22.55 -6.87
C LYS A 232 36.34 -21.86 -6.07
N PRO A 233 36.02 -21.16 -4.96
CA PRO A 233 37.08 -20.63 -4.09
C PRO A 233 37.94 -21.75 -3.52
N ALA A 234 39.12 -21.41 -2.99
CA ALA A 234 40.09 -22.39 -2.55
C ALA A 234 39.51 -23.40 -1.53
N CYS A 235 38.64 -22.96 -0.63
CA CYS A 235 37.97 -23.82 0.37
C CYS A 235 37.05 -24.87 -0.29
N ILE A 236 36.33 -24.54 -1.38
CA ILE A 236 35.47 -25.49 -2.09
C ILE A 236 36.31 -26.50 -2.86
N ARG A 237 37.39 -26.05 -3.51
CA ARG A 237 38.33 -26.97 -4.18
C ARG A 237 38.94 -27.96 -3.20
N HIS A 238 39.37 -27.50 -2.04
CA HIS A 238 39.89 -28.38 -0.98
C HIS A 238 38.85 -29.38 -0.48
N LEU A 239 37.61 -28.96 -0.31
CA LEU A 239 36.50 -29.82 0.09
C LEU A 239 36.17 -30.87 -1.00
N GLU A 240 36.25 -30.54 -2.27
CA GLU A 240 36.11 -31.48 -3.39
C GLU A 240 37.24 -32.53 -3.38
N THR A 241 38.47 -32.09 -3.12
CA THR A 241 39.63 -33.02 -3.00
C THR A 241 39.43 -34.00 -1.86
N LEU A 242 39.09 -33.51 -0.66
CA LEU A 242 38.83 -34.36 0.51
C LEU A 242 37.69 -35.37 0.24
N ARG A 243 36.63 -34.96 -0.42
CA ARG A 243 35.52 -35.86 -0.78
C ARG A 243 35.96 -36.96 -1.73
N GLU A 244 36.79 -36.65 -2.70
CA GLU A 244 37.32 -37.68 -3.60
C GLU A 244 38.23 -38.63 -2.88
N GLU A 245 39.08 -38.14 -1.98
CA GLU A 245 39.93 -39.00 -1.13
C GLU A 245 39.08 -39.96 -0.28
N VAL A 246 38.03 -39.46 0.41
CA VAL A 246 37.11 -40.29 1.19
C VAL A 246 36.45 -41.34 0.29
N ARG A 247 35.94 -40.95 -0.86
CA ARG A 247 35.33 -41.88 -1.83
C ARG A 247 36.29 -42.99 -2.29
N GLN A 248 37.58 -42.66 -2.51
CA GLN A 248 38.57 -43.63 -2.87
C GLN A 248 38.87 -44.63 -1.73
N ILE A 249 38.83 -44.15 -0.47
CA ILE A 249 38.99 -45.00 0.72
C ILE A 249 37.78 -45.93 0.87
N GLU A 250 36.56 -45.43 0.73
CA GLU A 250 35.30 -46.22 0.78
C GLU A 250 35.30 -47.34 -0.30
N LEU A 251 35.67 -46.98 -1.54
CA LEU A 251 35.80 -47.96 -2.62
C LEU A 251 36.83 -49.06 -2.29
N LYS A 252 37.96 -48.72 -1.66
CA LYS A 252 38.98 -49.70 -1.25
C LYS A 252 38.52 -50.59 -0.10
N LEU A 253 37.72 -50.04 0.82
CA LEU A 253 37.20 -50.78 1.96
C LEU A 253 35.96 -51.63 1.62
N ARG A 254 35.41 -51.54 0.39
CA ARG A 254 34.17 -52.21 -0.05
C ARG A 254 32.99 -51.99 0.91
N ARG A 255 32.94 -50.83 1.53
CA ARG A 255 31.82 -50.40 2.35
C ARG A 255 31.13 -49.25 1.65
N PRO A 256 30.10 -49.51 0.85
CA PRO A 256 29.19 -48.44 0.38
C PRO A 256 28.28 -48.05 1.56
N ASP A 257 28.17 -46.75 1.83
CA ASP A 257 27.10 -46.19 2.64
C ASP A 257 25.86 -45.93 1.78
#